data_3985b08e48cde503ea00eba01d99aae3
#
_entry.id   3985b08e48cde503ea00eba01d99aae3
#
_cell.length_a   1.000
_cell.length_b   1.000
_cell.length_c   1.000
_cell.angle_alpha   90.00
_cell.angle_beta   90.00
_cell.angle_gamma   90.00
#
_symmetry.space_group_name_H-M   'P 1'
#
loop_
_entity.id
_entity.type
_entity.pdbx_description
1 polymer ?
#
loop_
_entity_poly.entity_id
_entity_poly.type
_entity_poly.pdbx_seq_one_letter_code
_entity_poly.pdbx_strand_id
1 'polypeptide(L)'
;MSTDQYHEPPSELSEQTRTFARMCASLSEEAEAIGWYEQRIAVEKDEAAKAIMQDSLGEEYKHFSMELEFLLRAKPQWREIAQGILFQSGDIVKHGEASEAAAED
;
A
#
# COMPACT_ATOMS: atom_id res chain seq x y z
N MET A 1 -1.43 -14.83 7.42
CA MET A 1 -2.26 -14.73 6.23
C MET A 1 -1.45 -15.10 5.00
N SER A 2 -2.02 -15.91 4.20
CA SER A 2 -1.40 -16.26 2.93
C SER A 2 -2.20 -15.61 1.82
N THR A 3 -1.53 -14.89 0.96
CA THR A 3 -2.12 -14.38 -0.25
C THR A 3 -1.45 -15.09 -1.40
N ASP A 4 -2.25 -15.69 -2.25
CA ASP A 4 -1.70 -16.26 -3.48
C ASP A 4 -1.22 -15.10 -4.34
N GLN A 5 0.09 -15.00 -4.44
CA GLN A 5 0.73 -13.93 -5.19
C GLN A 5 0.41 -14.04 -6.68
N TYR A 6 0.28 -15.28 -7.17
CA TYR A 6 0.01 -15.54 -8.58
C TYR A 6 -1.34 -16.21 -8.77
N HIS A 7 -2.11 -15.71 -9.72
CA HIS A 7 -3.40 -16.26 -10.12
C HIS A 7 -3.33 -16.89 -11.51
N GLU A 8 -2.17 -16.86 -12.12
CA GLU A 8 -1.88 -17.50 -13.38
C GLU A 8 -0.55 -18.23 -13.26
N PRO A 9 -0.24 -19.19 -14.12
CA PRO A 9 1.03 -19.92 -14.02
C PRO A 9 2.20 -18.95 -14.12
N PRO A 10 3.10 -18.94 -13.12
CA PRO A 10 4.22 -18.00 -13.12
C PRO A 10 5.09 -18.07 -14.37
N SER A 11 5.21 -19.26 -14.99
CA SER A 11 6.00 -19.44 -16.19
C SER A 11 5.45 -18.69 -17.40
N GLU A 12 4.17 -18.32 -17.35
CA GLU A 12 3.52 -17.59 -18.44
C GLU A 12 3.52 -16.09 -18.20
N LEU A 13 4.02 -15.64 -17.04
CA LEU A 13 4.08 -14.23 -16.67
C LEU A 13 5.47 -13.67 -16.97
N SER A 14 5.50 -12.43 -17.45
CA SER A 14 6.76 -11.73 -17.65
C SER A 14 7.42 -11.46 -16.30
N GLU A 15 8.72 -11.21 -16.30
CA GLU A 15 9.45 -10.86 -15.11
C GLU A 15 8.89 -9.58 -14.49
N GLN A 16 8.52 -8.61 -15.33
CA GLN A 16 7.94 -7.35 -14.86
C GLN A 16 6.61 -7.58 -14.15
N THR A 17 5.76 -8.44 -14.70
CA THR A 17 4.47 -8.77 -14.06
C THR A 17 4.69 -9.47 -12.73
N ARG A 18 5.66 -10.37 -12.66
CA ARG A 18 5.99 -11.07 -11.41
C ARG A 18 6.52 -10.10 -10.35
N THR A 19 7.37 -9.17 -10.75
CA THR A 19 7.87 -8.13 -9.82
C THR A 19 6.72 -7.28 -9.30
N PHE A 20 5.82 -6.87 -10.20
CA PHE A 20 4.65 -6.10 -9.82
C PHE A 20 3.79 -6.86 -8.79
N ALA A 21 3.55 -8.15 -9.05
CA ALA A 21 2.77 -8.99 -8.13
C ALA A 21 3.44 -9.11 -6.76
N ARG A 22 4.78 -9.25 -6.72
CA ARG A 22 5.52 -9.31 -5.45
C ARG A 22 5.37 -8.03 -4.66
N MET A 23 5.44 -6.89 -5.33
CA MET A 23 5.30 -5.60 -4.66
C MET A 23 3.88 -5.37 -4.17
N CYS A 24 2.87 -5.84 -4.91
CA CYS A 24 1.49 -5.80 -4.42
C CYS A 24 1.32 -6.65 -3.17
N ALA A 25 1.93 -7.85 -3.15
CA ALA A 25 1.90 -8.72 -1.98
C ALA A 25 2.57 -8.05 -0.78
N SER A 26 3.72 -7.41 -0.99
CA SER A 26 4.42 -6.69 0.07
C SER A 26 3.58 -5.53 0.61
N LEU A 27 2.95 -4.77 -0.28
CA LEU A 27 2.07 -3.66 0.11
C LEU A 27 0.93 -4.16 1.00
N SER A 28 0.32 -5.28 0.62
CA SER A 28 -0.76 -5.91 1.39
C SER A 28 -0.28 -6.31 2.77
N GLU A 29 0.91 -6.91 2.86
CA GLU A 29 1.50 -7.32 4.13
C GLU A 29 1.80 -6.12 5.03
N GLU A 30 2.32 -5.04 4.46
CA GLU A 30 2.60 -3.81 5.22
C GLU A 30 1.31 -3.18 5.76
N ALA A 31 0.25 -3.13 4.94
CA ALA A 31 -1.03 -2.60 5.38
C ALA A 31 -1.60 -3.41 6.54
N GLU A 32 -1.49 -4.74 6.47
CA GLU A 32 -1.93 -5.62 7.53
C GLU A 32 -1.13 -5.40 8.81
N ALA A 33 0.19 -5.29 8.68
CA ALA A 33 1.07 -5.04 9.82
C ALA A 33 0.76 -3.70 10.50
N ILE A 34 0.47 -2.67 9.71
CA ILE A 34 0.09 -1.35 10.24
C ILE A 34 -1.15 -1.49 11.12
N GLY A 35 -2.16 -2.19 10.65
CA GLY A 35 -3.38 -2.42 11.41
C GLY A 35 -3.14 -3.21 12.69
N TRP A 36 -2.26 -4.21 12.64
CA TRP A 36 -1.93 -5.02 13.81
C TRP A 36 -1.15 -4.22 14.86
N TYR A 37 -0.16 -3.44 14.43
CA TYR A 37 0.61 -2.61 15.37
C TYR A 37 -0.26 -1.56 16.03
N GLU A 38 -1.19 -0.97 15.29
CA GLU A 38 -2.13 0.00 15.85
C GLU A 38 -2.93 -0.62 17.00
N GLN A 39 -3.41 -1.85 16.81
CA GLN A 39 -4.16 -2.56 17.84
C GLN A 39 -3.29 -2.91 19.05
N ARG A 40 -2.08 -3.42 18.79
CA ARG A 40 -1.15 -3.80 19.87
C ARG A 40 -0.75 -2.61 20.72
N ILE A 41 -0.44 -1.49 20.08
CA ILE A 41 -0.05 -0.26 20.76
C ILE A 41 -1.19 0.26 21.64
N ALA A 42 -2.43 0.14 21.16
CA ALA A 42 -3.59 0.63 21.87
C ALA A 42 -3.79 -0.05 23.23
N VAL A 43 -3.37 -1.29 23.37
CA VAL A 43 -3.58 -2.06 24.60
C VAL A 43 -2.30 -2.33 25.40
N GLU A 44 -1.13 -2.03 24.83
CA GLU A 44 0.14 -2.30 25.51
C GLU A 44 0.35 -1.33 26.65
N LYS A 45 0.70 -1.85 27.82
CA LYS A 45 0.93 -1.05 29.02
C LYS A 45 2.40 -0.91 29.40
N ASP A 46 3.25 -1.81 28.89
CA ASP A 46 4.68 -1.71 29.14
C ASP A 46 5.27 -0.64 28.22
N GLU A 47 5.87 0.37 28.83
CA GLU A 47 6.37 1.52 28.06
C GLU A 47 7.48 1.16 27.07
N ALA A 48 8.40 0.27 27.46
CA ALA A 48 9.49 -0.13 26.57
C ALA A 48 8.96 -0.94 25.39
N ALA A 49 8.06 -1.88 25.63
CA ALA A 49 7.44 -2.67 24.59
C ALA A 49 6.65 -1.78 23.63
N LYS A 50 5.90 -0.83 24.17
CA LYS A 50 5.11 0.10 23.37
C LYS A 50 6.00 0.97 22.48
N ALA A 51 7.13 1.43 23.01
CA ALA A 51 8.09 2.23 22.24
C ALA A 51 8.65 1.44 21.06
N ILE A 52 8.96 0.15 21.26
CA ILE A 52 9.43 -0.72 20.19
C ILE A 52 8.36 -0.88 19.12
N MET A 53 7.11 -1.10 19.54
CA MET A 53 5.99 -1.23 18.61
C MET A 53 5.77 0.04 17.79
N GLN A 54 5.90 1.20 18.43
CA GLN A 54 5.76 2.49 17.75
C GLN A 54 6.87 2.70 16.71
N ASP A 55 8.09 2.29 17.04
CA ASP A 55 9.20 2.33 16.09
C ASP A 55 8.95 1.43 14.89
N SER A 56 8.47 0.20 15.16
CA SER A 56 8.13 -0.75 14.10
C SER A 56 7.01 -0.22 13.19
N LEU A 57 6.00 0.41 13.79
CA LEU A 57 4.91 1.01 13.03
C LEU A 57 5.42 2.09 12.07
N GLY A 58 6.34 2.95 12.55
CA GLY A 58 6.94 3.97 11.70
C GLY A 58 7.70 3.37 10.52
N GLU A 59 8.39 2.25 10.74
CA GLU A 59 9.05 1.54 9.64
C GLU A 59 8.06 1.00 8.62
N GLU A 60 6.91 0.50 9.09
CA GLU A 60 5.88 0.00 8.18
C GLU A 60 5.26 1.12 7.34
N TYR A 61 5.10 2.31 7.91
CA TYR A 61 4.66 3.47 7.14
C TYR A 61 5.62 3.77 6.00
N LYS A 62 6.91 3.71 6.28
CA LYS A 62 7.95 3.96 5.29
C LYS A 62 7.93 2.89 4.18
N HIS A 63 7.87 1.63 4.58
CA HIS A 63 7.86 0.51 3.63
C HIS A 63 6.65 0.59 2.71
N PHE A 64 5.48 0.81 3.29
CA PHE A 64 4.23 0.94 2.51
C PHE A 64 4.35 2.06 1.49
N SER A 65 4.84 3.21 1.93
CA SER A 65 4.94 4.38 1.05
C SER A 65 5.91 4.17 -0.09
N MET A 66 7.06 3.51 0.18
CA MET A 66 8.03 3.21 -0.88
C MET A 66 7.46 2.21 -1.88
N GLU A 67 6.78 1.17 -1.39
CA GLU A 67 6.16 0.17 -2.25
C GLU A 67 5.05 0.76 -3.09
N LEU A 68 4.23 1.63 -2.50
CA LEU A 68 3.18 2.31 -3.24
C LEU A 68 3.76 3.18 -4.35
N GLU A 69 4.78 3.95 -4.06
CA GLU A 69 5.41 4.79 -5.07
C GLU A 69 5.97 3.95 -6.23
N PHE A 70 6.60 2.82 -5.90
CA PHE A 70 7.10 1.90 -6.92
C PHE A 70 5.97 1.42 -7.84
N LEU A 71 4.86 1.00 -7.24
CA LEU A 71 3.71 0.49 -8.00
C LEU A 71 3.09 1.57 -8.89
N LEU A 72 2.95 2.77 -8.36
CA LEU A 72 2.39 3.88 -9.12
C LEU A 72 3.28 4.27 -10.31
N ARG A 73 4.59 4.20 -10.15
CA ARG A 73 5.50 4.45 -11.26
C ARG A 73 5.38 3.37 -12.35
N ALA A 74 5.06 2.15 -11.96
CA ALA A 74 4.90 1.04 -12.90
C ALA A 74 3.60 1.12 -13.70
N LYS A 75 2.61 1.85 -13.22
CA LYS A 75 1.27 1.93 -13.83
C LYS A 75 0.84 3.38 -14.00
N PRO A 76 1.14 3.99 -15.15
CA PRO A 76 0.82 5.42 -15.39
C PRO A 76 -0.63 5.80 -15.12
N GLN A 77 -1.59 4.98 -15.51
CA GLN A 77 -3.01 5.26 -15.27
C GLN A 77 -3.32 5.30 -13.76
N TRP A 78 -2.77 4.33 -13.01
CA TRP A 78 -2.96 4.31 -11.57
C TRP A 78 -2.32 5.55 -10.92
N ARG A 79 -1.14 5.92 -11.39
CA ARG A 79 -0.45 7.12 -10.89
C ARG A 79 -1.29 8.37 -11.11
N GLU A 80 -1.87 8.54 -12.29
CA GLU A 80 -2.72 9.69 -12.59
C GLU A 80 -3.93 9.76 -11.66
N ILE A 81 -4.59 8.63 -11.45
CA ILE A 81 -5.74 8.55 -10.56
C ILE A 81 -5.33 8.91 -9.13
N ALA A 82 -4.23 8.32 -8.65
CA ALA A 82 -3.76 8.56 -7.30
C ALA A 82 -3.40 10.03 -7.06
N GLN A 83 -2.80 10.68 -8.06
CA GLN A 83 -2.40 12.09 -7.94
C GLN A 83 -3.59 13.02 -7.70
N GLY A 84 -4.75 12.68 -8.24
CA GLY A 84 -5.95 13.46 -8.04
C GLY A 84 -6.66 13.21 -6.71
N ILE A 85 -6.22 12.20 -5.97
CA ILE A 85 -6.86 11.79 -4.72
C ILE A 85 -5.96 12.06 -3.51
N LEU A 86 -4.71 11.61 -3.59
CA LEU A 86 -3.76 11.67 -2.48
C LEU A 86 -3.36 13.11 -2.18
N PHE A 87 -3.30 13.42 -0.90
CA PHE A 87 -2.87 14.74 -0.39
C PHE A 87 -3.78 15.89 -0.79
N GLN A 88 -5.00 15.59 -1.23
CA GLN A 88 -6.01 16.59 -1.53
C GLN A 88 -6.88 16.82 -0.31
N SER A 89 -7.31 18.05 -0.09
CA SER A 89 -8.28 18.36 0.95
C SER A 89 -9.69 18.20 0.39
N GLY A 90 -10.67 17.98 1.28
CA GLY A 90 -12.08 17.92 0.89
C GLY A 90 -12.60 16.50 0.74
N ASP A 91 -13.54 16.31 -0.14
CA ASP A 91 -14.28 15.05 -0.29
C ASP A 91 -13.48 14.04 -1.09
N ILE A 92 -13.05 12.97 -0.43
CA ILE A 92 -12.21 11.92 -1.03
C ILE A 92 -12.91 11.25 -2.22
N VAL A 93 -14.21 10.94 -2.07
CA VAL A 93 -14.95 10.23 -3.12
C VAL A 93 -15.12 11.11 -4.35
N LYS A 94 -15.40 12.39 -4.14
CA LYS A 94 -15.54 13.32 -5.28
C LYS A 94 -14.22 13.48 -6.03
N HIS A 95 -13.10 13.57 -5.31
CA HIS A 95 -11.79 13.61 -5.94
C HIS A 95 -11.52 12.31 -6.71
N GLY A 96 -11.93 11.17 -6.16
CA GLY A 96 -11.77 9.87 -6.81
C GLY A 96 -12.54 9.80 -8.14
N GLU A 97 -13.78 10.24 -8.13
CA GLU A 97 -14.61 10.23 -9.34
C GLU A 97 -14.05 11.17 -10.41
N ALA A 98 -13.65 12.37 -10.02
CA ALA A 98 -13.08 13.34 -10.95
C ALA A 98 -11.75 12.87 -11.53
N SER A 99 -10.90 12.28 -10.68
CA SER A 99 -9.58 11.79 -11.09
C SER A 99 -9.70 10.61 -12.05
N GLU A 100 -10.62 9.69 -11.77
CA GLU A 100 -10.88 8.54 -12.64
C GLU A 100 -11.38 8.99 -14.00
N ALA A 101 -12.33 9.93 -14.03
CA ALA A 101 -12.86 10.46 -15.28
C ALA A 101 -11.77 11.14 -16.11
N ALA A 102 -10.88 11.90 -15.48
CA ALA A 102 -9.79 12.58 -16.17
C ALA A 102 -8.77 11.58 -16.75
N ALA A 103 -8.52 10.47 -16.04
CA ALA A 103 -7.56 9.47 -16.48
C ALA A 103 -8.08 8.62 -17.64
N GLU A 104 -9.39 8.55 -17.85
CA GLU A 104 -10.01 7.84 -18.96
C GLU A 104 -9.89 8.58 -20.29
N ASP A 105 -9.69 9.89 -20.22
CA ASP A 105 -9.53 10.72 -21.40
C ASP A 105 -8.10 10.68 -21.90
#